data_cefe736ff81241ccc82010e53faf35e3
#
_entry.id   cefe736ff81241ccc82010e53faf35e3
#
_cell.length_a   1.000
_cell.length_b   1.000
_cell.length_c   1.000
_cell.angle_alpha   90.00
_cell.angle_beta   90.00
_cell.angle_gamma   90.00
#
_symmetry.space_group_name_H-M   'P 1'
#
loop_
_entity.id
_entity.type
_entity.pdbx_description
1 polymer ?
#
loop_
_entity_poly.entity_id
_entity_poly.type
_entity_poly.pdbx_seq_one_letter_code
_entity_poly.pdbx_strand_id
1 'polypeptide(L)'
;MHRFLFSIAMASVVALMVQTTVPASADAASTADFYKGKRLRFLIGFGTGGGYNLYSRHVARHMGRHIPGKPRFISQNMPGAGSMRLANYLFVRAPRDGTVIGMISQALPLSQLLNYKGIKFDIAKFNWIGNASVSNGVTSAWYKTSFKTIDDVKKREMIVPATGGRSTSTIIPRVMNAILGTKFKIIQGFNGAGQMNLAIERGEVDGRGSNTLASWAATAPDWVKNNKLVHLVQLGPKVDPRIPNVPLIQDLATNKEDRQVLEILSALPTIGRPITAPPGVPADRIKALRAAFDATMKDKAYIAEAAKLKMELNPMSGAELTKVIAKVMAIPAAVLEKFATAVKYGKTFKCKSVMADKTRCKKKKKKKKKKKSS
;
A
#
# COMPACT_ATOMS: atom_id res chain seq x y z
N MET A 1 56.03 -83.19 -5.23
CA MET A 1 54.92 -83.58 -4.37
C MET A 1 54.33 -82.29 -3.77
N HIS A 2 53.06 -82.20 -3.77
CA HIS A 2 52.10 -81.23 -3.19
C HIS A 2 51.80 -79.99 -4.02
N ARG A 3 50.67 -80.09 -4.67
CA ARG A 3 49.87 -79.04 -5.29
C ARG A 3 49.18 -78.23 -4.19
N PHE A 4 49.19 -76.87 -4.36
CA PHE A 4 48.22 -76.02 -3.67
C PHE A 4 47.52 -75.16 -4.70
N LEU A 5 46.24 -75.43 -4.84
CA LEU A 5 45.27 -74.69 -5.62
C LEU A 5 44.88 -73.42 -4.84
N PHE A 6 45.06 -72.24 -5.42
CA PHE A 6 44.47 -71.00 -4.90
C PHE A 6 43.22 -70.67 -5.73
N SER A 7 42.06 -70.87 -5.14
CA SER A 7 40.79 -70.39 -5.69
C SER A 7 40.66 -68.88 -5.43
N ILE A 8 40.58 -68.08 -6.47
CA ILE A 8 40.24 -66.64 -6.38
C ILE A 8 38.72 -66.55 -6.44
N ALA A 9 38.13 -66.20 -5.25
CA ALA A 9 36.70 -65.82 -5.18
C ALA A 9 36.54 -64.38 -5.64
N MET A 10 35.88 -64.18 -6.78
CA MET A 10 35.52 -62.90 -7.33
C MET A 10 34.26 -62.38 -6.60
N ALA A 11 34.41 -61.48 -5.64
CA ALA A 11 33.31 -60.83 -4.93
C ALA A 11 32.75 -59.69 -5.80
N SER A 12 31.61 -59.92 -6.45
CA SER A 12 30.88 -58.88 -7.17
C SER A 12 30.16 -57.97 -6.18
N VAL A 13 30.72 -56.74 -5.99
CA VAL A 13 30.07 -55.69 -5.23
C VAL A 13 29.01 -55.04 -6.13
N VAL A 14 27.76 -55.43 -5.95
CA VAL A 14 26.60 -54.73 -6.54
C VAL A 14 26.40 -53.44 -5.71
N ALA A 15 26.87 -52.31 -6.22
CA ALA A 15 26.59 -51.00 -5.67
C ALA A 15 25.10 -50.67 -5.93
N LEU A 16 24.25 -50.84 -4.94
CA LEU A 16 22.86 -50.39 -4.96
C LEU A 16 22.87 -48.85 -4.90
N MET A 17 22.80 -48.18 -6.06
CA MET A 17 22.49 -46.74 -6.12
C MET A 17 21.05 -46.57 -5.61
N VAL A 18 20.92 -46.26 -4.33
CA VAL A 18 19.70 -45.69 -3.79
C VAL A 18 19.55 -44.31 -4.39
N GLN A 19 18.78 -44.20 -5.46
CA GLN A 19 18.28 -42.93 -5.96
C GLN A 19 17.34 -42.38 -4.89
N THR A 20 17.86 -41.43 -4.08
CA THR A 20 17.03 -40.60 -3.22
C THR A 20 16.19 -39.71 -4.14
N THR A 21 15.06 -40.20 -4.55
CA THR A 21 14.02 -39.34 -5.13
C THR A 21 13.61 -38.37 -4.03
N VAL A 22 14.19 -37.17 -4.07
CA VAL A 22 13.66 -36.03 -3.31
C VAL A 22 12.21 -35.93 -3.71
N PRO A 23 11.23 -36.00 -2.78
CA PRO A 23 9.85 -35.84 -3.15
C PRO A 23 9.67 -34.41 -3.64
N ALA A 24 9.76 -34.22 -4.96
CA ALA A 24 9.38 -33.01 -5.63
C ALA A 24 7.87 -32.87 -5.46
N SER A 25 7.53 -32.42 -4.26
CA SER A 25 6.34 -31.69 -3.88
C SER A 25 5.04 -32.11 -4.58
N ALA A 26 4.36 -33.08 -4.00
CA ALA A 26 2.93 -33.30 -4.21
C ALA A 26 2.14 -31.96 -4.06
N ASP A 27 2.57 -31.06 -3.17
CA ASP A 27 2.05 -29.70 -2.99
C ASP A 27 2.13 -28.82 -4.23
N ALA A 28 3.21 -28.89 -5.02
CA ALA A 28 3.39 -28.03 -6.21
C ALA A 28 2.50 -28.50 -7.36
N ALA A 29 2.29 -29.80 -7.55
CA ALA A 29 1.39 -30.34 -8.55
C ALA A 29 -0.06 -29.98 -8.22
N SER A 30 -0.49 -30.16 -6.97
CA SER A 30 -1.85 -29.81 -6.53
C SER A 30 -2.13 -28.30 -6.61
N THR A 31 -1.14 -27.44 -6.32
CA THR A 31 -1.28 -25.99 -6.45
C THR A 31 -1.39 -25.58 -7.93
N ALA A 32 -0.64 -26.20 -8.84
CA ALA A 32 -0.73 -25.93 -10.27
C ALA A 32 -2.11 -26.35 -10.83
N ASP A 33 -2.61 -27.52 -10.47
CA ASP A 33 -3.92 -28.01 -10.88
C ASP A 33 -5.04 -27.11 -10.32
N PHE A 34 -4.90 -26.68 -9.09
CA PHE A 34 -5.86 -25.74 -8.50
C PHE A 34 -5.95 -24.43 -9.29
N TYR A 35 -4.83 -23.83 -9.73
CA TYR A 35 -4.85 -22.55 -10.45
C TYR A 35 -5.08 -22.67 -11.95
N LYS A 36 -4.93 -23.85 -12.56
CA LYS A 36 -5.10 -24.07 -14.00
C LYS A 36 -6.48 -23.61 -14.46
N GLY A 37 -6.52 -22.74 -15.47
CA GLY A 37 -7.75 -22.17 -16.02
C GLY A 37 -8.50 -21.17 -15.14
N LYS A 38 -8.04 -20.90 -13.91
CA LYS A 38 -8.74 -19.96 -13.02
C LYS A 38 -8.52 -18.51 -13.38
N ARG A 39 -9.51 -17.69 -12.99
CA ARG A 39 -9.43 -16.23 -13.00
C ARG A 39 -9.37 -15.74 -11.56
N LEU A 40 -8.24 -15.15 -11.18
CA LEU A 40 -8.02 -14.59 -9.85
C LEU A 40 -8.49 -13.13 -9.81
N ARG A 41 -8.96 -12.67 -8.67
CA ARG A 41 -9.34 -11.26 -8.47
C ARG A 41 -8.22 -10.51 -7.75
N PHE A 42 -7.77 -9.41 -8.36
CA PHE A 42 -6.91 -8.43 -7.71
C PHE A 42 -7.74 -7.20 -7.33
N LEU A 43 -8.06 -7.06 -6.05
CA LEU A 43 -8.89 -5.99 -5.54
C LEU A 43 -8.06 -4.76 -5.16
N ILE A 44 -8.55 -3.56 -5.50
CA ILE A 44 -7.83 -2.30 -5.35
C ILE A 44 -8.60 -1.39 -4.41
N GLY A 45 -8.01 -1.01 -3.26
CA GLY A 45 -8.69 -0.25 -2.20
C GLY A 45 -9.02 1.21 -2.51
N PHE A 46 -8.69 1.68 -3.72
CA PHE A 46 -8.90 3.06 -4.17
C PHE A 46 -9.53 3.11 -5.56
N GLY A 47 -10.01 4.28 -5.97
CA GLY A 47 -10.51 4.54 -7.31
C GLY A 47 -9.39 4.58 -8.37
N THR A 48 -9.78 4.83 -9.62
CA THR A 48 -8.88 4.92 -10.78
C THR A 48 -7.98 6.17 -10.73
N GLY A 49 -6.95 6.22 -11.58
CA GLY A 49 -6.09 7.39 -11.80
C GLY A 49 -5.09 7.68 -10.69
N GLY A 50 -4.82 6.73 -9.79
CA GLY A 50 -3.83 6.88 -8.73
C GLY A 50 -2.82 5.75 -8.65
N GLY A 51 -1.73 5.95 -7.88
CA GLY A 51 -0.64 4.98 -7.74
C GLY A 51 -1.12 3.59 -7.31
N TYR A 52 -2.02 3.46 -6.34
CA TYR A 52 -2.58 2.16 -5.96
C TYR A 52 -3.23 1.43 -7.13
N ASN A 53 -4.02 2.14 -7.95
CA ASN A 53 -4.66 1.54 -9.12
C ASN A 53 -3.64 1.13 -10.19
N LEU A 54 -2.67 2.00 -10.48
CA LEU A 54 -1.65 1.76 -11.50
C LEU A 54 -0.77 0.57 -11.12
N TYR A 55 -0.17 0.56 -9.92
CA TYR A 55 0.68 -0.53 -9.45
C TYR A 55 -0.06 -1.86 -9.35
N SER A 56 -1.31 -1.88 -8.85
CA SER A 56 -2.10 -3.11 -8.78
C SER A 56 -2.33 -3.73 -10.15
N ARG A 57 -2.72 -2.91 -11.14
CA ARG A 57 -2.99 -3.40 -12.51
C ARG A 57 -1.71 -3.86 -13.20
N HIS A 58 -0.60 -3.19 -12.95
CA HIS A 58 0.69 -3.57 -13.48
C HIS A 58 1.14 -4.93 -12.92
N VAL A 59 1.11 -5.11 -11.59
CA VAL A 59 1.39 -6.40 -10.95
C VAL A 59 0.45 -7.48 -11.46
N ALA A 60 -0.86 -7.23 -11.51
CA ALA A 60 -1.86 -8.20 -11.95
C ALA A 60 -1.63 -8.68 -13.39
N ARG A 61 -1.17 -7.81 -14.28
CA ARG A 61 -0.90 -8.15 -15.70
C ARG A 61 0.26 -9.13 -15.85
N HIS A 62 1.24 -9.04 -14.96
CA HIS A 62 2.46 -9.84 -15.07
C HIS A 62 2.49 -11.05 -14.14
N MET A 63 1.94 -10.93 -12.92
CA MET A 63 2.11 -11.93 -11.87
C MET A 63 1.48 -13.29 -12.19
N GLY A 64 0.39 -13.33 -12.94
CA GLY A 64 -0.30 -14.59 -13.23
C GLY A 64 0.58 -15.63 -13.94
N ARG A 65 1.51 -15.23 -14.80
CA ARG A 65 2.42 -16.14 -15.52
C ARG A 65 3.45 -16.84 -14.61
N HIS A 66 3.69 -16.29 -13.43
CA HIS A 66 4.61 -16.82 -12.44
C HIS A 66 3.93 -17.70 -11.38
N ILE A 67 2.59 -17.75 -11.35
CA ILE A 67 1.84 -18.66 -10.50
C ILE A 67 1.78 -20.04 -11.16
N PRO A 68 2.02 -21.16 -10.47
CA PRO A 68 1.78 -22.48 -10.99
C PRO A 68 0.37 -22.60 -11.58
N GLY A 69 0.21 -23.21 -12.76
CA GLY A 69 -1.07 -23.23 -13.48
C GLY A 69 -1.41 -21.98 -14.28
N LYS A 70 -0.58 -20.93 -14.22
CA LYS A 70 -0.62 -19.68 -15.00
C LYS A 70 -2.01 -19.02 -15.10
N PRO A 71 -2.70 -18.78 -13.97
CA PRO A 71 -4.01 -18.14 -13.96
C PRO A 71 -3.93 -16.69 -14.43
N ARG A 72 -5.09 -16.10 -14.81
CA ARG A 72 -5.19 -14.68 -15.15
C ARG A 72 -5.81 -13.88 -14.02
N PHE A 73 -5.36 -12.65 -13.81
CA PHE A 73 -5.98 -11.72 -12.87
C PHE A 73 -7.02 -10.84 -13.52
N ILE A 74 -8.13 -10.61 -12.79
CA ILE A 74 -9.11 -9.56 -13.05
C ILE A 74 -8.96 -8.50 -11.97
N SER A 75 -8.60 -7.28 -12.38
CA SER A 75 -8.45 -6.14 -11.45
C SER A 75 -9.75 -5.39 -11.25
N GLN A 76 -10.17 -5.21 -9.99
CA GLN A 76 -11.41 -4.53 -9.63
C GLN A 76 -11.17 -3.49 -8.54
N ASN A 77 -11.72 -2.28 -8.71
CA ASN A 77 -11.62 -1.24 -7.69
C ASN A 77 -12.75 -1.38 -6.64
N MET A 78 -12.38 -1.33 -5.36
CA MET A 78 -13.30 -1.36 -4.21
C MET A 78 -12.97 -0.20 -3.25
N PRO A 79 -13.14 1.06 -3.67
CA PRO A 79 -12.82 2.21 -2.85
C PRO A 79 -13.80 2.37 -1.68
N GLY A 80 -13.36 3.06 -0.63
CA GLY A 80 -14.20 3.47 0.49
C GLY A 80 -13.46 3.51 1.82
N ALA A 81 -13.73 4.56 2.59
CA ALA A 81 -13.20 4.79 3.93
C ALA A 81 -11.66 4.64 4.05
N GLY A 82 -10.90 5.17 3.07
CA GLY A 82 -9.43 5.03 3.05
C GLY A 82 -8.97 3.58 2.88
N SER A 83 -9.67 2.80 2.04
CA SER A 83 -9.43 1.36 1.77
C SER A 83 -9.93 0.40 2.86
N MET A 84 -10.50 0.88 3.97
CA MET A 84 -11.04 0.02 5.03
C MET A 84 -12.17 -0.90 4.51
N ARG A 85 -12.95 -0.46 3.50
CA ARG A 85 -13.98 -1.30 2.86
C ARG A 85 -13.36 -2.56 2.26
N LEU A 86 -12.26 -2.43 1.52
CA LEU A 86 -11.55 -3.58 0.94
C LEU A 86 -10.94 -4.47 2.03
N ALA A 87 -10.27 -3.90 3.02
CA ALA A 87 -9.66 -4.69 4.09
C ALA A 87 -10.70 -5.51 4.86
N ASN A 88 -11.84 -4.91 5.22
CA ASN A 88 -12.96 -5.63 5.84
C ASN A 88 -13.50 -6.75 4.93
N TYR A 89 -13.62 -6.49 3.62
CA TYR A 89 -14.07 -7.52 2.68
C TYR A 89 -13.10 -8.69 2.61
N LEU A 90 -11.81 -8.41 2.45
CA LEU A 90 -10.76 -9.44 2.40
C LEU A 90 -10.73 -10.28 3.68
N PHE A 91 -10.91 -9.65 4.83
CA PHE A 91 -10.83 -10.35 6.12
C PHE A 91 -12.06 -11.21 6.44
N VAL A 92 -13.28 -10.69 6.12
CA VAL A 92 -14.54 -11.28 6.60
C VAL A 92 -15.25 -12.10 5.53
N ARG A 93 -15.17 -11.70 4.24
CA ARG A 93 -16.05 -12.21 3.18
C ARG A 93 -15.35 -12.79 1.96
N ALA A 94 -14.09 -12.47 1.74
CA ALA A 94 -13.38 -12.98 0.55
C ALA A 94 -13.16 -14.50 0.67
N PRO A 95 -13.20 -15.25 -0.45
CA PRO A 95 -12.78 -16.64 -0.47
C PRO A 95 -11.39 -16.81 0.13
N ARG A 96 -11.21 -17.88 0.92
CA ARG A 96 -9.94 -18.21 1.58
C ARG A 96 -9.18 -19.31 0.85
N ASP A 97 -9.35 -19.36 -0.46
CA ASP A 97 -8.79 -20.40 -1.33
C ASP A 97 -7.59 -19.93 -2.16
N GLY A 98 -7.15 -18.67 -2.00
CA GLY A 98 -6.04 -18.10 -2.76
C GLY A 98 -6.45 -17.48 -4.11
N THR A 99 -7.73 -17.46 -4.48
CA THR A 99 -8.21 -16.84 -5.72
C THR A 99 -8.42 -15.32 -5.63
N VAL A 100 -8.28 -14.72 -4.44
CA VAL A 100 -8.45 -13.29 -4.20
C VAL A 100 -7.27 -12.72 -3.45
N ILE A 101 -6.67 -11.68 -4.02
CA ILE A 101 -5.68 -10.83 -3.34
C ILE A 101 -6.11 -9.37 -3.44
N GLY A 102 -5.53 -8.50 -2.63
CA GLY A 102 -5.84 -7.09 -2.70
C GLY A 102 -4.68 -6.17 -2.30
N MET A 103 -4.66 -4.99 -2.89
CA MET A 103 -3.77 -3.91 -2.48
C MET A 103 -4.54 -2.94 -1.60
N ILE A 104 -4.23 -2.93 -0.31
CA ILE A 104 -4.88 -2.12 0.72
C ILE A 104 -4.02 -0.91 1.09
N SER A 105 -4.60 0.04 1.85
CA SER A 105 -3.87 1.25 2.26
C SER A 105 -2.78 0.96 3.28
N GLN A 106 -1.63 1.58 3.11
CA GLN A 106 -0.53 1.61 4.10
C GLN A 106 -0.93 2.21 5.46
N ALA A 107 -2.04 2.96 5.55
CA ALA A 107 -2.52 3.55 6.79
C ALA A 107 -3.37 2.61 7.66
N LEU A 108 -3.72 1.42 7.16
CA LEU A 108 -4.65 0.54 7.90
C LEU A 108 -4.07 -0.07 9.17
N PRO A 109 -2.76 -0.40 9.27
CA PRO A 109 -2.17 -0.81 10.55
C PRO A 109 -2.37 0.26 11.63
N LEU A 110 -2.06 1.51 11.32
CA LEU A 110 -2.28 2.64 12.21
C LEU A 110 -3.77 2.86 12.53
N SER A 111 -4.66 2.65 11.54
CA SER A 111 -6.10 2.75 11.77
C SER A 111 -6.61 1.72 12.78
N GLN A 112 -6.05 0.51 12.80
CA GLN A 112 -6.35 -0.52 13.79
C GLN A 112 -5.82 -0.12 15.18
N LEU A 113 -4.58 0.33 15.28
CA LEU A 113 -4.00 0.82 16.54
C LEU A 113 -4.81 1.96 17.15
N LEU A 114 -5.36 2.86 16.32
CA LEU A 114 -6.23 3.95 16.74
C LEU A 114 -7.67 3.52 17.07
N ASN A 115 -7.94 2.24 17.01
CA ASN A 115 -9.25 1.62 17.26
C ASN A 115 -10.40 2.33 16.52
N TYR A 116 -10.23 2.59 15.23
CA TYR A 116 -11.24 3.28 14.44
C TYR A 116 -12.52 2.45 14.29
N LYS A 117 -13.66 3.08 14.58
CA LYS A 117 -14.99 2.44 14.43
C LYS A 117 -15.18 1.85 13.02
N GLY A 118 -15.67 0.61 12.97
CA GLY A 118 -16.01 -0.10 11.74
C GLY A 118 -14.86 -0.94 11.17
N ILE A 119 -13.75 -1.10 11.84
CA ILE A 119 -12.70 -2.09 11.55
C ILE A 119 -13.24 -3.47 11.92
N LYS A 120 -13.11 -4.43 10.98
CA LYS A 120 -13.51 -5.83 11.14
C LYS A 120 -12.38 -6.77 10.75
N PHE A 121 -11.16 -6.27 10.69
CA PHE A 121 -9.96 -7.03 10.35
C PHE A 121 -8.93 -6.96 11.48
N ASP A 122 -8.02 -7.92 11.44
CA ASP A 122 -6.79 -7.92 12.22
C ASP A 122 -5.61 -7.92 11.24
N ILE A 123 -4.83 -6.86 11.26
CA ILE A 123 -3.69 -6.65 10.36
C ILE A 123 -2.64 -7.75 10.51
N ALA A 124 -2.45 -8.27 11.72
CA ALA A 124 -1.48 -9.34 11.98
C ALA A 124 -1.86 -10.69 11.36
N LYS A 125 -3.16 -10.90 11.08
CA LYS A 125 -3.67 -12.17 10.52
C LYS A 125 -3.76 -12.19 9.00
N PHE A 126 -3.46 -11.09 8.32
CA PHE A 126 -3.40 -11.07 6.87
C PHE A 126 -2.16 -11.81 6.34
N ASN A 127 -2.32 -12.46 5.19
CA ASN A 127 -1.21 -13.07 4.47
C ASN A 127 -0.56 -12.03 3.56
N TRP A 128 0.51 -11.41 4.01
CA TRP A 128 1.25 -10.43 3.22
C TRP A 128 2.01 -11.13 2.08
N ILE A 129 1.70 -10.75 0.84
CA ILE A 129 2.28 -11.31 -0.38
C ILE A 129 3.55 -10.56 -0.77
N GLY A 130 3.53 -9.26 -0.67
CA GLY A 130 4.66 -8.37 -0.95
C GLY A 130 4.24 -6.91 -1.01
N ASN A 131 5.20 -6.07 -1.28
CA ASN A 131 5.02 -4.64 -1.49
C ASN A 131 5.61 -4.24 -2.84
N ALA A 132 4.80 -3.68 -3.73
CA ALA A 132 5.22 -3.37 -5.09
C ALA A 132 6.18 -2.17 -5.18
N SER A 133 6.16 -1.24 -4.23
CA SER A 133 7.07 -0.07 -4.22
C SER A 133 7.04 0.66 -2.89
N VAL A 134 8.22 1.00 -2.39
CA VAL A 134 8.47 1.93 -1.28
C VAL A 134 8.99 3.24 -1.87
N SER A 135 8.51 4.37 -1.38
CA SER A 135 8.96 5.70 -1.83
C SER A 135 8.59 6.74 -0.78
N ASN A 136 9.42 7.75 -0.58
CA ASN A 136 9.10 8.82 0.36
C ASN A 136 7.74 9.44 0.07
N GLY A 137 6.99 9.67 1.15
CA GLY A 137 5.80 10.50 1.12
C GLY A 137 6.17 11.97 0.96
N VAL A 138 5.29 12.75 0.36
CA VAL A 138 5.45 14.20 0.22
C VAL A 138 4.12 14.92 0.40
N THR A 139 4.18 16.10 1.02
CA THR A 139 3.14 17.12 0.93
C THR A 139 3.57 18.11 -0.13
N SER A 140 2.68 18.41 -1.07
CA SER A 140 3.02 19.23 -2.25
C SER A 140 1.96 20.27 -2.51
N ALA A 141 2.39 21.48 -2.81
CA ALA A 141 1.56 22.57 -3.30
C ALA A 141 1.59 22.62 -4.84
N TRP A 142 0.56 23.18 -5.43
CA TRP A 142 0.53 23.49 -6.85
C TRP A 142 1.39 24.73 -7.14
N TYR A 143 2.20 24.69 -8.17
CA TYR A 143 3.20 25.72 -8.49
C TYR A 143 2.62 27.14 -8.64
N LYS A 144 1.34 27.24 -9.04
CA LYS A 144 0.63 28.53 -9.17
C LYS A 144 0.18 29.13 -7.85
N THR A 145 0.23 28.37 -6.76
CA THR A 145 -0.11 28.88 -5.43
C THR A 145 1.08 29.62 -4.82
N SER A 146 0.79 30.39 -3.79
CA SER A 146 1.82 31.13 -3.06
C SER A 146 2.52 30.30 -1.96
N PHE A 147 2.21 28.98 -1.83
CA PHE A 147 2.87 28.07 -0.88
C PHE A 147 4.19 27.56 -1.44
N LYS A 148 5.31 27.96 -0.84
CA LYS A 148 6.67 27.56 -1.25
C LYS A 148 7.38 26.72 -0.19
N THR A 149 7.01 26.89 1.07
CA THR A 149 7.56 26.16 2.23
C THR A 149 6.45 25.70 3.15
N ILE A 150 6.77 24.80 4.10
CA ILE A 150 5.81 24.38 5.12
C ILE A 150 5.43 25.54 6.06
N ASP A 151 6.30 26.53 6.24
CA ASP A 151 6.04 27.71 7.06
C ASP A 151 4.96 28.63 6.45
N ASP A 152 4.79 28.62 5.15
CA ASP A 152 3.66 29.30 4.50
C ASP A 152 2.33 28.70 4.94
N VAL A 153 2.29 27.38 5.16
CA VAL A 153 1.10 26.67 5.64
C VAL A 153 0.84 26.93 7.13
N LYS A 154 1.86 27.29 7.92
CA LYS A 154 1.66 27.76 9.30
C LYS A 154 1.03 29.16 9.34
N LYS A 155 1.33 30.01 8.37
CA LYS A 155 0.84 31.39 8.30
C LYS A 155 -0.58 31.48 7.76
N ARG A 156 -0.92 30.72 6.73
CA ARG A 156 -2.21 30.79 6.01
C ARG A 156 -2.80 29.41 5.70
N GLU A 157 -4.11 29.36 5.46
CA GLU A 157 -4.85 28.14 5.17
C GLU A 157 -4.49 27.60 3.78
N MET A 158 -4.12 26.30 3.72
CA MET A 158 -3.89 25.54 2.49
C MET A 158 -4.98 24.47 2.33
N ILE A 159 -5.72 24.53 1.22
CA ILE A 159 -6.82 23.60 0.93
C ILE A 159 -6.26 22.34 0.26
N VAL A 160 -6.52 21.16 0.89
CA VAL A 160 -6.04 19.89 0.38
C VAL A 160 -7.15 18.84 0.29
N PRO A 161 -7.20 18.04 -0.79
CA PRO A 161 -8.21 17.01 -1.00
C PRO A 161 -7.85 15.72 -0.27
N ALA A 162 -8.89 14.95 0.15
CA ALA A 162 -8.72 13.69 0.84
C ALA A 162 -9.76 12.63 0.44
N THR A 163 -9.36 11.35 0.44
CA THR A 163 -10.24 10.23 0.07
C THR A 163 -11.18 9.80 1.20
N GLY A 164 -10.83 10.12 2.44
CA GLY A 164 -11.65 9.77 3.60
C GLY A 164 -10.90 9.94 4.91
N GLY A 165 -11.61 9.97 6.03
CA GLY A 165 -11.07 10.33 7.34
C GLY A 165 -9.94 9.43 7.88
N ARG A 166 -9.72 8.27 7.25
CA ARG A 166 -8.73 7.27 7.68
C ARG A 166 -7.63 7.04 6.66
N SER A 167 -7.57 7.84 5.60
CA SER A 167 -6.51 7.80 4.61
C SER A 167 -5.33 8.68 5.03
N THR A 168 -4.15 8.41 4.48
CA THR A 168 -2.98 9.28 4.67
C THR A 168 -3.26 10.72 4.26
N SER A 169 -4.07 10.94 3.22
CA SER A 169 -4.47 12.28 2.77
C SER A 169 -5.29 13.09 3.80
N THR A 170 -5.80 12.44 4.85
CA THR A 170 -6.45 13.11 5.99
C THR A 170 -5.56 13.09 7.23
N ILE A 171 -4.96 11.93 7.54
CA ILE A 171 -4.21 11.73 8.79
C ILE A 171 -2.98 12.64 8.82
N ILE A 172 -2.19 12.67 7.73
CA ILE A 172 -0.93 13.43 7.68
C ILE A 172 -1.16 14.92 7.88
N PRO A 173 -2.01 15.62 7.09
CA PRO A 173 -2.22 17.04 7.31
C PRO A 173 -2.91 17.36 8.64
N ARG A 174 -3.71 16.46 9.21
CA ARG A 174 -4.25 16.65 10.57
C ARG A 174 -3.19 16.65 11.64
N VAL A 175 -2.28 15.69 11.58
CA VAL A 175 -1.18 15.60 12.55
C VAL A 175 -0.25 16.80 12.39
N MET A 176 0.06 17.22 11.15
CA MET A 176 0.81 18.45 10.93
C MET A 176 0.12 19.69 11.52
N ASN A 177 -1.20 19.80 11.37
CA ASN A 177 -1.94 20.92 12.00
C ASN A 177 -1.81 20.92 13.52
N ALA A 178 -1.87 19.73 14.14
CA ALA A 178 -1.82 19.61 15.60
C ALA A 178 -0.41 19.77 16.17
N ILE A 179 0.61 19.25 15.49
CA ILE A 179 1.99 19.19 16.01
C ILE A 179 2.83 20.36 15.51
N LEU A 180 2.70 20.73 14.24
CA LEU A 180 3.52 21.77 13.60
C LEU A 180 2.82 23.13 13.49
N GLY A 181 1.55 23.22 13.93
CA GLY A 181 0.76 24.46 13.82
C GLY A 181 0.40 24.84 12.37
N THR A 182 0.42 23.90 11.43
CA THR A 182 0.00 24.16 10.06
C THR A 182 -1.51 24.38 9.95
N LYS A 183 -1.96 25.02 8.89
CA LYS A 183 -3.38 25.38 8.67
C LYS A 183 -3.96 24.67 7.46
N PHE A 184 -3.76 23.35 7.35
CA PHE A 184 -4.39 22.58 6.28
C PHE A 184 -5.90 22.50 6.46
N LYS A 185 -6.65 22.92 5.43
CA LYS A 185 -8.09 22.70 5.32
C LYS A 185 -8.35 21.46 4.47
N ILE A 186 -8.86 20.40 5.11
CA ILE A 186 -8.94 19.07 4.51
C ILE A 186 -10.35 18.83 3.96
N ILE A 187 -10.47 18.63 2.66
CA ILE A 187 -11.75 18.38 1.97
C ILE A 187 -11.87 16.89 1.65
N GLN A 188 -12.82 16.22 2.28
CA GLN A 188 -13.05 14.80 2.10
C GLN A 188 -14.12 14.50 1.05
N GLY A 189 -14.06 13.28 0.47
CA GLY A 189 -15.10 12.78 -0.44
C GLY A 189 -14.61 12.40 -1.81
N PHE A 190 -13.30 12.55 -2.07
CA PHE A 190 -12.67 12.09 -3.31
C PHE A 190 -12.57 10.55 -3.33
N ASN A 191 -12.75 9.93 -4.51
CA ASN A 191 -12.63 8.48 -4.65
C ASN A 191 -11.19 8.00 -4.77
N GLY A 192 -10.28 8.86 -5.24
CA GLY A 192 -8.88 8.51 -5.49
C GLY A 192 -8.07 9.67 -6.04
N ALA A 193 -6.80 9.40 -6.34
CA ALA A 193 -5.84 10.41 -6.76
C ALA A 193 -6.22 11.13 -8.06
N GLY A 194 -6.84 10.44 -9.02
CA GLY A 194 -7.25 11.07 -10.29
C GLY A 194 -8.20 12.24 -10.08
N GLN A 195 -9.23 12.08 -9.24
CA GLN A 195 -10.15 13.18 -8.92
C GLN A 195 -9.46 14.32 -8.16
N MET A 196 -8.52 13.98 -7.25
CA MET A 196 -7.77 14.97 -6.50
C MET A 196 -6.83 15.78 -7.39
N ASN A 197 -6.20 15.15 -8.39
CA ASN A 197 -5.33 15.84 -9.35
C ASN A 197 -6.15 16.80 -10.24
N LEU A 198 -7.31 16.36 -10.74
CA LEU A 198 -8.22 17.23 -11.49
C LEU A 198 -8.65 18.47 -10.69
N ALA A 199 -8.90 18.31 -9.39
CA ALA A 199 -9.27 19.43 -8.53
C ALA A 199 -8.12 20.43 -8.35
N ILE A 200 -6.85 19.96 -8.34
CA ILE A 200 -5.67 20.83 -8.32
C ILE A 200 -5.54 21.61 -9.64
N GLU A 201 -5.65 20.95 -10.79
CA GLU A 201 -5.56 21.59 -12.10
C GLU A 201 -6.59 22.69 -12.29
N ARG A 202 -7.78 22.53 -11.70
CA ARG A 202 -8.87 23.49 -11.75
C ARG A 202 -8.78 24.60 -10.71
N GLY A 203 -7.76 24.55 -9.85
CA GLY A 203 -7.62 25.53 -8.77
C GLY A 203 -8.68 25.39 -7.68
N GLU A 204 -9.38 24.24 -7.59
CA GLU A 204 -10.39 23.98 -6.56
C GLU A 204 -9.73 23.65 -5.19
N VAL A 205 -8.46 23.26 -5.22
CA VAL A 205 -7.61 22.98 -4.05
C VAL A 205 -6.16 23.37 -4.37
N ASP A 206 -5.37 23.64 -3.32
CA ASP A 206 -4.02 24.19 -3.46
C ASP A 206 -2.92 23.13 -3.69
N GLY A 207 -3.20 21.86 -3.45
CA GLY A 207 -2.20 20.80 -3.58
C GLY A 207 -2.62 19.50 -2.90
N ARG A 208 -1.64 18.68 -2.49
CA ARG A 208 -1.87 17.40 -1.84
C ARG A 208 -1.21 17.38 -0.46
N GLY A 209 -2.00 17.17 0.60
CA GLY A 209 -1.50 16.97 1.95
C GLY A 209 -0.75 15.64 2.16
N SER A 210 -0.85 14.72 1.21
CA SER A 210 -0.09 13.48 1.17
C SER A 210 -0.14 12.84 -0.22
N ASN A 211 1.02 12.51 -0.74
CA ASN A 211 1.25 11.64 -1.89
C ASN A 211 2.60 10.94 -1.70
N THR A 212 3.10 10.20 -2.68
CA THR A 212 4.48 9.71 -2.72
C THR A 212 5.15 10.19 -3.99
N LEU A 213 6.48 10.32 -3.97
CA LEU A 213 7.25 10.69 -5.17
C LEU A 213 6.98 9.70 -6.30
N ALA A 214 7.02 8.38 -6.01
CA ALA A 214 6.67 7.34 -6.98
C ALA A 214 5.25 7.49 -7.55
N SER A 215 4.28 7.96 -6.76
CA SER A 215 2.93 8.20 -7.26
C SER A 215 2.86 9.42 -8.17
N TRP A 216 3.59 10.49 -7.85
CA TRP A 216 3.68 11.66 -8.74
C TRP A 216 4.33 11.30 -10.07
N ALA A 217 5.48 10.61 -10.03
CA ALA A 217 6.18 10.17 -11.24
C ALA A 217 5.29 9.34 -12.17
N ALA A 218 4.50 8.42 -11.61
CA ALA A 218 3.69 7.49 -12.39
C ALA A 218 2.33 8.04 -12.83
N THR A 219 1.72 8.98 -12.08
CA THR A 219 0.34 9.44 -12.34
C THR A 219 0.23 10.87 -12.84
N ALA A 220 1.31 11.63 -12.75
CA ALA A 220 1.41 13.01 -13.24
C ALA A 220 2.85 13.31 -13.71
N PRO A 221 3.41 12.52 -14.63
CA PRO A 221 4.81 12.67 -15.07
C PRO A 221 5.11 14.06 -15.66
N ASP A 222 4.15 14.64 -16.36
CA ASP A 222 4.29 15.99 -16.93
C ASP A 222 4.35 17.08 -15.85
N TRP A 223 3.69 16.87 -14.71
CA TRP A 223 3.80 17.81 -13.59
C TRP A 223 5.18 17.76 -12.95
N VAL A 224 5.75 16.55 -12.82
CA VAL A 224 7.10 16.35 -12.30
C VAL A 224 8.13 16.96 -13.28
N LYS A 225 8.05 16.60 -14.57
CA LYS A 225 8.96 17.07 -15.61
C LYS A 225 8.97 18.61 -15.73
N ASN A 226 7.80 19.23 -15.62
CA ASN A 226 7.63 20.68 -15.79
C ASN A 226 7.62 21.45 -14.45
N ASN A 227 8.11 20.85 -13.34
CA ASN A 227 8.22 21.47 -12.02
C ASN A 227 6.91 22.12 -11.52
N LYS A 228 5.75 21.49 -11.84
CA LYS A 228 4.44 22.01 -11.42
C LYS A 228 4.08 21.66 -9.97
N LEU A 229 4.98 21.03 -9.24
CA LEU A 229 4.81 20.64 -7.85
C LEU A 229 5.90 21.28 -6.98
N VAL A 230 5.49 21.98 -5.94
CA VAL A 230 6.36 22.48 -4.88
C VAL A 230 6.25 21.54 -3.68
N HIS A 231 7.29 20.76 -3.40
CA HIS A 231 7.31 19.86 -2.26
C HIS A 231 7.64 20.65 -0.98
N LEU A 232 6.73 20.58 0.00
CA LEU A 232 6.82 21.38 1.24
C LEU A 232 7.48 20.62 2.38
N VAL A 233 7.26 19.30 2.43
CA VAL A 233 7.83 18.39 3.43
C VAL A 233 7.85 16.98 2.86
N GLN A 234 8.85 16.19 3.26
CA GLN A 234 8.92 14.78 2.92
C GLN A 234 8.79 13.89 4.16
N LEU A 235 8.22 12.70 3.94
CA LEU A 235 7.97 11.67 4.94
C LEU A 235 8.73 10.39 4.55
N GLY A 236 9.64 9.97 5.37
CA GLY A 236 10.48 8.81 5.14
C GLY A 236 11.59 8.71 6.17
N PRO A 237 12.33 7.59 6.21
CA PRO A 237 13.42 7.41 7.17
C PRO A 237 14.65 8.26 6.85
N LYS A 238 14.80 8.66 5.59
CA LYS A 238 15.93 9.45 5.08
C LYS A 238 15.45 10.44 4.03
N VAL A 239 16.20 11.52 3.84
CA VAL A 239 16.00 12.48 2.75
C VAL A 239 16.12 11.76 1.40
N ASP A 240 15.17 12.01 0.50
CA ASP A 240 15.22 11.51 -0.87
C ASP A 240 16.18 12.39 -1.68
N PRO A 241 17.18 11.82 -2.38
CA PRO A 241 18.19 12.59 -3.11
C PRO A 241 17.64 13.43 -4.27
N ARG A 242 16.42 13.16 -4.71
CA ARG A 242 15.75 13.96 -5.77
C ARG A 242 15.19 15.28 -5.25
N ILE A 243 15.02 15.39 -3.93
CA ILE A 243 14.46 16.58 -3.27
C ILE A 243 15.28 16.90 -1.99
N PRO A 244 16.60 17.12 -2.12
CA PRO A 244 17.50 17.20 -0.96
C PRO A 244 17.19 18.40 -0.04
N ASN A 245 16.61 19.46 -0.58
CA ASN A 245 16.29 20.70 0.14
C ASN A 245 14.90 20.68 0.82
N VAL A 246 14.12 19.60 0.65
CA VAL A 246 12.81 19.46 1.30
C VAL A 246 13.01 18.80 2.66
N PRO A 247 12.58 19.41 3.78
CA PRO A 247 12.84 18.88 5.12
C PRO A 247 12.09 17.57 5.36
N LEU A 248 12.67 16.66 6.16
CA LEU A 248 11.95 15.53 6.73
C LEU A 248 10.97 16.03 7.79
N ILE A 249 9.78 15.47 7.81
CA ILE A 249 8.70 15.91 8.72
C ILE A 249 9.11 15.80 10.20
N GLN A 250 9.85 14.74 10.59
CA GLN A 250 10.31 14.53 11.95
C GLN A 250 11.36 15.55 12.41
N ASP A 251 12.10 16.16 11.48
CA ASP A 251 13.11 17.17 11.79
C ASP A 251 12.51 18.55 12.04
N LEU A 252 11.22 18.72 11.75
CA LEU A 252 10.46 19.94 12.07
C LEU A 252 9.91 19.97 13.51
N ALA A 253 10.09 18.89 14.27
CA ALA A 253 9.68 18.81 15.66
C ALA A 253 10.56 19.69 16.56
N THR A 254 9.94 20.39 17.54
CA THR A 254 10.63 21.24 18.51
C THR A 254 10.95 20.51 19.82
N ASN A 255 10.40 19.30 20.02
CA ASN A 255 10.64 18.46 21.19
C ASN A 255 10.62 16.97 20.82
N LYS A 256 11.10 16.13 21.74
CA LYS A 256 11.24 14.68 21.53
C LYS A 256 9.91 13.96 21.31
N GLU A 257 8.90 14.34 22.04
CA GLU A 257 7.57 13.72 21.98
C GLU A 257 6.89 13.99 20.65
N ASP A 258 6.96 15.21 20.14
CA ASP A 258 6.45 15.58 18.81
C ASP A 258 7.24 14.87 17.71
N ARG A 259 8.56 14.76 17.86
CA ARG A 259 9.40 13.99 16.95
C ARG A 259 8.92 12.54 16.84
N GLN A 260 8.66 11.87 17.96
CA GLN A 260 8.15 10.49 17.97
C GLN A 260 6.79 10.36 17.26
N VAL A 261 5.90 11.33 17.41
CA VAL A 261 4.62 11.37 16.71
C VAL A 261 4.82 11.53 15.20
N LEU A 262 5.73 12.40 14.77
CA LEU A 262 6.02 12.62 13.35
C LEU A 262 6.77 11.45 12.71
N GLU A 263 7.60 10.72 13.46
CA GLU A 263 8.24 9.47 13.04
C GLU A 263 7.23 8.37 12.69
N ILE A 264 6.07 8.32 13.36
CA ILE A 264 4.97 7.43 12.96
C ILE A 264 4.51 7.75 11.52
N LEU A 265 4.38 9.03 11.18
CA LEU A 265 4.02 9.43 9.83
C LEU A 265 5.10 9.05 8.81
N SER A 266 6.37 9.19 9.17
CA SER A 266 7.51 8.81 8.34
C SER A 266 7.66 7.30 8.13
N ALA A 267 7.11 6.49 9.04
CA ALA A 267 7.08 5.05 8.89
C ALA A 267 6.00 4.56 7.89
N LEU A 268 4.92 5.32 7.67
CA LEU A 268 3.84 4.88 6.77
C LEU A 268 4.30 4.62 5.33
N PRO A 269 5.11 5.47 4.68
CA PRO A 269 5.58 5.22 3.34
C PRO A 269 6.42 3.93 3.20
N THR A 270 7.03 3.43 4.27
CA THR A 270 7.79 2.17 4.25
C THR A 270 6.91 0.93 4.06
N ILE A 271 5.61 1.02 4.41
CA ILE A 271 4.62 -0.01 4.08
C ILE A 271 4.27 0.04 2.59
N GLY A 272 4.34 1.18 1.96
CA GLY A 272 4.26 1.42 0.51
C GLY A 272 2.96 0.96 -0.14
N ARG A 273 3.06 -0.03 -1.03
CA ARG A 273 1.97 -0.60 -1.85
C ARG A 273 1.71 -2.06 -1.44
N PRO A 274 1.20 -2.31 -0.23
CA PRO A 274 1.10 -3.65 0.33
C PRO A 274 0.03 -4.49 -0.37
N ILE A 275 0.42 -5.69 -0.78
CA ILE A 275 -0.46 -6.70 -1.36
C ILE A 275 -0.67 -7.80 -0.33
N THR A 276 -1.92 -8.19 -0.13
CA THR A 276 -2.29 -9.20 0.84
C THR A 276 -3.36 -10.15 0.31
N ALA A 277 -3.37 -11.38 0.84
CA ALA A 277 -4.46 -12.33 0.72
C ALA A 277 -5.25 -12.41 2.04
N PRO A 278 -6.51 -12.91 2.02
CA PRO A 278 -7.30 -13.17 3.21
C PRO A 278 -6.59 -14.08 4.22
N PRO A 279 -6.94 -14.02 5.52
CA PRO A 279 -6.50 -15.03 6.47
C PRO A 279 -7.10 -16.41 6.14
N GLY A 280 -6.41 -17.49 6.51
CA GLY A 280 -6.90 -18.85 6.31
C GLY A 280 -6.76 -19.41 4.89
N VAL A 281 -6.05 -18.73 3.99
CA VAL A 281 -5.64 -19.31 2.70
C VAL A 281 -4.60 -20.41 2.97
N PRO A 282 -4.69 -21.59 2.30
CA PRO A 282 -3.73 -22.67 2.45
C PRO A 282 -2.27 -22.23 2.26
N ALA A 283 -1.38 -22.81 3.07
CA ALA A 283 0.02 -22.37 3.14
C ALA A 283 0.79 -22.54 1.82
N ASP A 284 0.53 -23.63 1.09
CA ASP A 284 1.06 -23.91 -0.24
C ASP A 284 0.71 -22.81 -1.24
N ARG A 285 -0.54 -22.35 -1.24
CA ARG A 285 -1.02 -21.29 -2.10
C ARG A 285 -0.44 -19.92 -1.74
N ILE A 286 -0.27 -19.63 -0.44
CA ILE A 286 0.44 -18.41 0.00
C ILE A 286 1.90 -18.45 -0.44
N LYS A 287 2.58 -19.61 -0.30
CA LYS A 287 3.94 -19.81 -0.78
C LYS A 287 4.04 -19.56 -2.28
N ALA A 288 3.12 -20.11 -3.08
CA ALA A 288 3.07 -19.90 -4.52
C ALA A 288 2.83 -18.44 -4.90
N LEU A 289 1.90 -17.74 -4.23
CA LEU A 289 1.62 -16.32 -4.48
C LEU A 289 2.81 -15.42 -4.14
N ARG A 290 3.52 -15.69 -3.02
CA ARG A 290 4.75 -14.96 -2.66
C ARG A 290 5.86 -15.19 -3.66
N ALA A 291 6.12 -16.44 -4.03
CA ALA A 291 7.13 -16.78 -5.03
C ALA A 291 6.82 -16.13 -6.40
N ALA A 292 5.55 -16.13 -6.81
CA ALA A 292 5.11 -15.48 -8.04
C ALA A 292 5.28 -13.96 -7.98
N PHE A 293 5.02 -13.33 -6.84
CA PHE A 293 5.28 -11.89 -6.63
C PHE A 293 6.79 -11.60 -6.75
N ASP A 294 7.64 -12.36 -6.04
CA ASP A 294 9.08 -12.15 -6.04
C ASP A 294 9.68 -12.36 -7.46
N ALA A 295 9.17 -13.36 -8.20
CA ALA A 295 9.54 -13.59 -9.60
C ALA A 295 9.06 -12.44 -10.51
N THR A 296 7.85 -11.90 -10.28
CA THR A 296 7.34 -10.75 -11.03
C THR A 296 8.23 -9.53 -10.86
N MET A 297 8.72 -9.26 -9.66
CA MET A 297 9.59 -8.11 -9.41
C MET A 297 10.94 -8.18 -10.13
N LYS A 298 11.34 -9.37 -10.57
CA LYS A 298 12.58 -9.65 -11.34
C LYS A 298 12.32 -9.86 -12.84
N ASP A 299 11.07 -9.87 -13.27
CA ASP A 299 10.67 -10.12 -14.65
C ASP A 299 11.06 -8.94 -15.56
N LYS A 300 11.87 -9.21 -16.59
CA LYS A 300 12.35 -8.18 -17.53
C LYS A 300 11.20 -7.40 -18.20
N ALA A 301 10.10 -8.07 -18.57
CA ALA A 301 8.96 -7.42 -19.21
C ALA A 301 8.19 -6.53 -18.22
N TYR A 302 8.05 -6.96 -16.95
CA TYR A 302 7.49 -6.15 -15.88
C TYR A 302 8.31 -4.88 -15.66
N ILE A 303 9.63 -5.02 -15.54
CA ILE A 303 10.57 -3.91 -15.32
C ILE A 303 10.55 -2.93 -16.51
N ALA A 304 10.61 -3.45 -17.75
CA ALA A 304 10.59 -2.63 -18.95
C ALA A 304 9.28 -1.84 -19.10
N GLU A 305 8.13 -2.45 -18.80
CA GLU A 305 6.85 -1.75 -18.83
C GLU A 305 6.74 -0.72 -17.71
N ALA A 306 7.22 -1.03 -16.50
CA ALA A 306 7.29 -0.06 -15.41
C ALA A 306 8.09 1.19 -15.79
N ALA A 307 9.24 1.02 -16.43
CA ALA A 307 10.07 2.13 -16.90
C ALA A 307 9.32 3.02 -17.92
N LYS A 308 8.61 2.41 -18.89
CA LYS A 308 7.75 3.14 -19.85
C LYS A 308 6.65 3.95 -19.16
N LEU A 309 6.08 3.38 -18.09
CA LEU A 309 5.03 4.00 -17.29
C LEU A 309 5.57 4.97 -16.21
N LYS A 310 6.87 5.23 -16.17
CA LYS A 310 7.55 6.05 -15.15
C LYS A 310 7.26 5.57 -13.71
N MET A 311 7.07 4.28 -13.54
CA MET A 311 6.84 3.64 -12.24
C MET A 311 8.17 3.33 -11.57
N GLU A 312 8.32 3.79 -10.34
CA GLU A 312 9.48 3.45 -9.52
C GLU A 312 9.29 2.07 -8.90
N LEU A 313 10.24 1.17 -9.13
CA LEU A 313 10.25 -0.15 -8.53
C LEU A 313 11.23 -0.16 -7.35
N ASN A 314 10.69 -0.31 -6.16
CA ASN A 314 11.46 -0.56 -4.93
C ASN A 314 10.65 -1.59 -4.11
N PRO A 315 10.65 -2.86 -4.56
CA PRO A 315 9.79 -3.88 -3.98
C PRO A 315 10.33 -4.38 -2.64
N MET A 316 9.42 -5.00 -1.88
CA MET A 316 9.72 -5.69 -0.64
C MET A 316 8.96 -7.02 -0.63
N SER A 317 9.62 -8.11 -0.24
CA SER A 317 9.01 -9.43 -0.12
C SER A 317 7.90 -9.47 0.93
N GLY A 318 7.05 -10.48 0.87
CA GLY A 318 5.99 -10.67 1.87
C GLY A 318 6.52 -10.88 3.29
N ALA A 319 7.70 -11.51 3.43
CA ALA A 319 8.35 -11.71 4.72
C ALA A 319 8.88 -10.39 5.31
N GLU A 320 9.54 -9.57 4.52
CA GLU A 320 10.02 -8.24 4.93
C GLU A 320 8.86 -7.32 5.28
N LEU A 321 7.80 -7.29 4.45
CA LEU A 321 6.59 -6.52 4.73
C LEU A 321 5.94 -6.94 6.05
N THR A 322 5.91 -8.23 6.36
CA THR A 322 5.40 -8.73 7.64
C THR A 322 6.17 -8.15 8.82
N LYS A 323 7.52 -8.08 8.72
CA LYS A 323 8.36 -7.48 9.77
C LYS A 323 8.10 -5.98 9.92
N VAL A 324 7.93 -5.25 8.81
CA VAL A 324 7.60 -3.81 8.84
C VAL A 324 6.25 -3.58 9.52
N ILE A 325 5.24 -4.37 9.17
CA ILE A 325 3.90 -4.29 9.79
C ILE A 325 3.98 -4.58 11.29
N ALA A 326 4.70 -5.64 11.69
CA ALA A 326 4.88 -5.98 13.11
C ALA A 326 5.53 -4.83 13.90
N LYS A 327 6.55 -4.17 13.31
CA LYS A 327 7.19 -3.00 13.92
C LYS A 327 6.22 -1.84 14.11
N VAL A 328 5.36 -1.56 13.12
CA VAL A 328 4.32 -0.51 13.24
C VAL A 328 3.29 -0.89 14.31
N MET A 329 2.90 -2.16 14.39
CA MET A 329 1.95 -2.62 15.42
C MET A 329 2.52 -2.58 16.85
N ALA A 330 3.84 -2.51 17.00
CA ALA A 330 4.54 -2.43 18.30
C ALA A 330 4.77 -0.98 18.79
N ILE A 331 4.15 0.04 18.19
CA ILE A 331 4.28 1.44 18.61
C ILE A 331 3.83 1.56 20.08
N PRO A 332 4.64 2.20 20.97
CA PRO A 332 4.31 2.34 22.39
C PRO A 332 2.99 3.08 22.61
N ALA A 333 2.21 2.63 23.58
CA ALA A 333 0.88 3.17 23.86
C ALA A 333 0.87 4.68 24.11
N ALA A 334 1.84 5.22 24.86
CA ALA A 334 1.94 6.65 25.15
C ALA A 334 2.13 7.50 23.87
N VAL A 335 2.98 7.03 22.94
CA VAL A 335 3.21 7.72 21.64
C VAL A 335 1.94 7.64 20.78
N LEU A 336 1.27 6.48 20.80
CA LEU A 336 0.03 6.26 20.06
C LEU A 336 -1.12 7.16 20.61
N GLU A 337 -1.21 7.36 21.90
CA GLU A 337 -2.21 8.25 22.53
C GLU A 337 -2.01 9.70 22.10
N LYS A 338 -0.78 10.19 22.14
CA LYS A 338 -0.44 11.54 21.64
C LYS A 338 -0.76 11.67 20.15
N PHE A 339 -0.42 10.66 19.35
CA PHE A 339 -0.78 10.60 17.94
C PHE A 339 -2.31 10.62 17.73
N ALA A 340 -3.05 9.81 18.49
CA ALA A 340 -4.52 9.77 18.42
C ALA A 340 -5.14 11.14 18.76
N THR A 341 -4.59 11.83 19.75
CA THR A 341 -5.00 13.19 20.12
C THR A 341 -4.76 14.16 18.96
N ALA A 342 -3.57 14.13 18.36
CA ALA A 342 -3.24 14.97 17.21
C ALA A 342 -4.20 14.74 16.03
N VAL A 343 -4.55 13.48 15.72
CA VAL A 343 -5.50 13.15 14.65
C VAL A 343 -6.91 13.67 14.91
N LYS A 344 -7.34 13.79 16.17
CA LYS A 344 -8.70 14.28 16.53
C LYS A 344 -8.87 15.80 16.36
N TYR A 345 -7.82 16.58 16.54
CA TYR A 345 -7.91 18.05 16.55
C TYR A 345 -7.98 18.71 15.18
N GLY A 346 -7.62 18.03 14.10
CA GLY A 346 -7.70 18.59 12.76
C GLY A 346 -9.13 18.81 12.27
N LYS A 347 -9.45 20.01 11.79
CA LYS A 347 -10.74 20.30 11.17
C LYS A 347 -10.83 19.69 9.76
N THR A 348 -11.99 19.10 9.43
CA THR A 348 -12.28 18.57 8.10
C THR A 348 -13.56 19.16 7.54
N PHE A 349 -13.58 19.42 6.24
CA PHE A 349 -14.76 19.91 5.52
C PHE A 349 -15.32 18.83 4.60
N LYS A 350 -16.62 18.88 4.32
CA LYS A 350 -17.26 17.96 3.37
C LYS A 350 -17.09 18.52 1.95
N CYS A 351 -16.84 17.65 0.98
CA CYS A 351 -16.65 18.01 -0.42
C CYS A 351 -17.71 18.99 -0.95
N LYS A 352 -19.00 18.74 -0.67
CA LYS A 352 -20.12 19.57 -1.14
C LYS A 352 -20.15 21.01 -0.62
N SER A 353 -19.40 21.32 0.44
CA SER A 353 -19.38 22.69 0.98
C SER A 353 -18.36 23.61 0.29
N VAL A 354 -17.49 23.05 -0.58
CA VAL A 354 -16.38 23.80 -1.15
C VAL A 354 -16.24 23.63 -2.67
N MET A 355 -16.73 22.49 -3.23
CA MET A 355 -16.63 22.24 -4.67
C MET A 355 -17.73 23.02 -5.44
N ALA A 356 -17.32 23.73 -6.47
CA ALA A 356 -18.24 24.41 -7.39
C ALA A 356 -19.18 23.41 -8.08
N ASP A 357 -18.65 22.27 -8.54
CA ASP A 357 -19.46 21.15 -9.06
C ASP A 357 -19.74 20.11 -7.98
N LYS A 358 -20.87 20.24 -7.33
CA LYS A 358 -21.35 19.36 -6.26
C LYS A 358 -21.68 17.94 -6.73
N THR A 359 -21.85 17.70 -8.03
CA THR A 359 -22.17 16.37 -8.59
C THR A 359 -20.99 15.41 -8.45
N ARG A 360 -19.77 15.91 -8.39
CA ARG A 360 -18.51 15.15 -8.22
C ARG A 360 -18.26 14.66 -6.79
N CYS A 361 -19.02 15.15 -5.83
CA CYS A 361 -18.97 14.67 -4.45
C CYS A 361 -19.88 13.46 -4.28
N LYS A 362 -19.43 12.41 -3.54
CA LYS A 362 -20.29 11.27 -3.21
C LYS A 362 -21.63 11.74 -2.62
N LYS A 363 -22.74 11.41 -3.25
CA LYS A 363 -24.08 11.56 -2.65
C LYS A 363 -24.12 10.70 -1.37
N LYS A 364 -24.44 11.28 -0.22
CA LYS A 364 -24.82 10.50 0.96
C LYS A 364 -26.04 9.66 0.57
N LYS A 365 -25.93 8.33 0.60
CA LYS A 365 -27.12 7.48 0.60
C LYS A 365 -27.94 7.88 1.84
N LYS A 366 -29.10 8.48 1.64
CA LYS A 366 -30.09 8.69 2.71
C LYS A 366 -30.38 7.32 3.31
N LYS A 367 -30.02 7.10 4.59
CA LYS A 367 -30.59 5.97 5.34
C LYS A 367 -32.11 6.20 5.35
N LYS A 368 -32.87 5.40 4.63
CA LYS A 368 -34.30 5.28 4.84
C LYS A 368 -34.46 4.88 6.31
N LYS A 369 -34.93 5.80 7.15
CA LYS A 369 -35.52 5.47 8.44
C LYS A 369 -36.75 4.60 8.09
N LYS A 370 -36.66 3.29 8.35
CA LYS A 370 -37.88 2.49 8.47
C LYS A 370 -38.65 3.11 9.65
N LYS A 371 -39.73 3.85 9.37
CA LYS A 371 -40.79 4.10 10.34
C LYS A 371 -41.26 2.71 10.78
N LYS A 372 -41.05 2.34 12.03
CA LYS A 372 -41.85 1.35 12.70
C LYS A 372 -43.24 1.99 12.81
N SER A 373 -44.18 1.53 12.00
CA SER A 373 -45.59 1.64 12.31
C SER A 373 -45.89 0.61 13.38
N SER A 374 -46.29 1.09 14.50
CA SER A 374 -46.99 0.37 15.58
C SER A 374 -48.15 -0.45 15.00
#